data_f8a0de09683f3739cc5095868ed638b3
#
_entry.id   f8a0de09683f3739cc5095868ed638b3
#
_cell.length_a   1.000
_cell.length_b   1.000
_cell.length_c   1.000
_cell.angle_alpha   90.00
_cell.angle_beta   90.00
_cell.angle_gamma   90.00
#
_symmetry.space_group_name_H-M   'P 1'
#
loop_
_entity.id
_entity.type
_entity.pdbx_description
1 polymer ?
#
loop_
_entity_poly.entity_id
_entity_poly.type
_entity_poly.pdbx_seq_one_letter_code
_entity_poly.pdbx_strand_id
1 'polypeptide(L)'
;GAGSVVNGYESISGQINTELIKPINDIPFFLNAYGSTDSRFELNTHFNTQLSQKWSSSLFVHGNTRVSKMDQNNDGFMDNPLAKQINVMNRYQYYDAEKGLVSFINFRYMNDKKQSGEVDFDPDRDRGATNRWGSEINTQRLDLATKVGYVFKDMPFQSIGFQNAFTLHNQNSYYGLNVYDIKQNSFYSNLIF
;
A
#
# COMPACT_ATOMS: atom_id res chain seq x y z
N GLY A 1 -17.39 9.10 13.89
CA GLY A 1 -16.63 9.86 14.86
C GLY A 1 -16.12 11.19 14.31
N ALA A 2 -15.57 12.03 15.19
CA ALA A 2 -15.12 13.39 14.84
C ALA A 2 -14.02 13.45 13.77
N GLY A 3 -13.25 12.38 13.59
CA GLY A 3 -12.21 12.30 12.55
C GLY A 3 -12.72 12.29 11.12
N SER A 4 -14.00 12.00 10.92
CA SER A 4 -14.61 11.95 9.58
C SER A 4 -14.90 13.33 9.01
N VAL A 5 -15.14 14.33 9.84
CA VAL A 5 -15.46 15.70 9.41
C VAL A 5 -14.29 16.30 8.62
N VAL A 6 -13.06 16.11 9.10
CA VAL A 6 -11.85 16.63 8.43
C VAL A 6 -11.58 15.94 7.10
N ASN A 7 -11.98 14.68 6.96
CA ASN A 7 -11.76 13.89 5.74
C ASN A 7 -12.95 13.92 4.76
N GLY A 8 -14.03 14.60 5.10
CA GLY A 8 -15.19 14.80 4.22
C GLY A 8 -16.12 13.60 4.05
N TYR A 9 -15.99 12.56 4.87
CA TYR A 9 -16.90 11.40 4.88
C TYR A 9 -17.14 10.90 6.31
N GLU A 10 -18.28 10.28 6.54
CA GLU A 10 -18.63 9.73 7.84
C GLU A 10 -17.97 8.39 8.09
N SER A 11 -17.48 8.21 9.32
CA SER A 11 -16.91 6.95 9.81
C SER A 11 -17.90 6.32 10.79
N ILE A 12 -18.62 5.28 10.37
CA ILE A 12 -19.65 4.60 11.17
C ILE A 12 -18.99 3.72 12.24
N SER A 13 -17.92 3.02 11.89
CA SER A 13 -17.27 2.01 12.76
C SER A 13 -15.91 2.45 13.32
N GLY A 14 -15.53 3.71 13.15
CA GLY A 14 -14.26 4.26 13.60
C GLY A 14 -13.30 4.57 12.45
N GLN A 15 -12.17 5.16 12.80
CA GLN A 15 -11.11 5.54 11.85
C GLN A 15 -9.76 5.05 12.35
N ILE A 16 -9.01 4.39 11.49
CA ILE A 16 -7.60 4.08 11.70
C ILE A 16 -6.80 5.12 10.92
N ASN A 17 -6.08 5.99 11.61
CA ASN A 17 -5.20 6.97 11.01
C ASN A 17 -3.76 6.44 11.05
N THR A 18 -3.13 6.32 9.88
CA THR A 18 -1.72 5.94 9.75
C THR A 18 -0.93 7.13 9.22
N GLU A 19 0.09 7.54 9.96
CA GLU A 19 0.99 8.60 9.53
C GLU A 19 2.31 7.99 9.05
N LEU A 20 2.68 8.29 7.81
CA LEU A 20 3.96 7.85 7.25
C LEU A 20 5.11 8.68 7.83
N ILE A 21 6.25 8.03 7.99
CA ILE A 21 7.50 8.66 8.43
C ILE A 21 7.84 9.86 7.55
N LYS A 22 8.30 10.93 8.17
CA LYS A 22 8.70 12.16 7.47
C LYS A 22 10.19 12.10 7.14
N PRO A 23 10.60 12.39 5.90
CA PRO A 23 12.00 12.24 5.46
C PRO A 23 13.03 12.97 6.30
N ILE A 24 12.62 14.09 6.93
CA ILE A 24 13.53 14.97 7.70
C ILE A 24 13.69 14.56 9.18
N ASN A 25 12.84 13.67 9.70
CA ASN A 25 12.77 13.38 11.13
C ASN A 25 13.13 11.92 11.46
N ASP A 26 13.58 11.15 10.49
CA ASP A 26 13.83 9.74 10.66
C ASP A 26 15.25 9.35 10.24
N ILE A 27 15.67 8.14 10.63
CA ILE A 27 16.99 7.60 10.30
C ILE A 27 17.19 7.51 8.78
N PRO A 28 18.42 7.75 8.28
CA PRO A 28 18.69 7.75 6.85
C PRO A 28 18.43 6.41 6.16
N PHE A 29 18.60 5.31 6.89
CA PHE A 29 18.42 3.96 6.38
C PHE A 29 17.84 3.03 7.44
N PHE A 30 16.87 2.23 7.03
CA PHE A 30 16.29 1.16 7.83
C PHE A 30 16.21 -0.11 7.00
N LEU A 31 16.51 -1.24 7.62
CA LEU A 31 16.35 -2.56 7.03
C LEU A 31 15.78 -3.53 8.06
N ASN A 32 14.72 -4.23 7.67
CA ASN A 32 14.15 -5.33 8.43
C ASN A 32 13.97 -6.54 7.52
N ALA A 33 14.41 -7.70 7.95
CA ALA A 33 14.24 -8.96 7.26
C ALA A 33 13.54 -9.95 8.19
N TYR A 34 12.58 -10.70 7.65
CA TYR A 34 11.84 -11.73 8.35
C TYR A 34 11.88 -13.02 7.54
N GLY A 35 12.01 -14.15 8.22
CA GLY A 35 11.93 -15.48 7.64
C GLY A 35 11.21 -16.43 8.59
N SER A 36 10.44 -17.37 8.05
CA SER A 36 9.73 -18.39 8.82
C SER A 36 9.90 -19.79 8.20
N THR A 37 9.64 -20.81 9.00
CA THR A 37 9.75 -22.23 8.58
C THR A 37 8.71 -22.64 7.54
N ASP A 38 7.62 -21.87 7.39
CA ASP A 38 6.62 -22.04 6.35
C ASP A 38 7.00 -21.35 5.02
N SER A 39 8.31 -21.15 4.82
CA SER A 39 8.91 -20.53 3.63
C SER A 39 8.45 -19.12 3.30
N ARG A 40 7.98 -18.35 4.32
CA ARG A 40 7.73 -16.94 4.17
C ARG A 40 9.03 -16.16 4.38
N PHE A 41 9.36 -15.33 3.40
CA PHE A 41 10.44 -14.35 3.48
C PHE A 41 9.87 -12.96 3.23
N GLU A 42 10.35 -12.00 4.01
CA GLU A 42 9.90 -10.62 3.93
C GLU A 42 11.07 -9.66 4.13
N LEU A 43 11.11 -8.62 3.31
CA LEU A 43 12.10 -7.55 3.40
C LEU A 43 11.38 -6.21 3.43
N ASN A 44 11.71 -5.39 4.42
CA ASN A 44 11.25 -4.02 4.54
C ASN A 44 12.46 -3.10 4.63
N THR A 45 12.51 -2.08 3.82
CA THR A 45 13.57 -1.08 3.87
C THR A 45 13.06 0.30 3.51
N HIS A 46 13.68 1.31 4.08
CA HIS A 46 13.51 2.68 3.61
C HIS A 46 14.84 3.45 3.62
N PHE A 47 14.88 4.46 2.75
CA PHE A 47 15.99 5.39 2.59
C PHE A 47 15.45 6.81 2.66
N ASN A 48 16.02 7.61 3.56
CA ASN A 48 15.70 9.02 3.70
C ASN A 48 16.88 9.86 3.25
N THR A 49 16.62 10.87 2.43
CA THR A 49 17.65 11.78 1.94
C THR A 49 17.14 13.20 1.84
N GLN A 50 18.00 14.14 2.14
CA GLN A 50 17.78 15.56 1.92
C GLN A 50 18.29 15.92 0.53
N LEU A 51 17.40 16.35 -0.37
CA LEU A 51 17.73 16.72 -1.75
C LEU A 51 18.21 18.17 -1.86
N SER A 52 17.67 19.05 -0.99
CA SER A 52 18.09 20.45 -0.86
C SER A 52 17.67 20.99 0.50
N GLN A 53 17.91 22.28 0.78
CA GLN A 53 17.51 22.92 2.04
C GLN A 53 16.00 22.80 2.36
N LYS A 54 15.15 22.72 1.33
CA LYS A 54 13.69 22.68 1.46
C LYS A 54 13.04 21.39 0.96
N TRP A 55 13.79 20.52 0.27
CA TRP A 55 13.31 19.26 -0.27
C TRP A 55 13.97 18.07 0.37
N SER A 56 13.16 17.10 0.72
CA SER A 56 13.60 15.79 1.18
C SER A 56 12.78 14.67 0.52
N SER A 57 13.33 13.46 0.52
CA SER A 57 12.68 12.29 -0.08
C SER A 57 12.86 11.05 0.80
N SER A 58 11.83 10.22 0.85
CA SER A 58 11.88 8.86 1.40
C SER A 58 11.49 7.86 0.33
N LEU A 59 12.32 6.84 0.14
CA LEU A 59 12.00 5.67 -0.66
C LEU A 59 11.72 4.49 0.27
N PHE A 60 10.53 3.90 0.18
CA PHE A 60 10.11 2.70 0.91
C PHE A 60 9.99 1.54 -0.04
N VAL A 61 10.56 0.40 0.33
CA VAL A 61 10.45 -0.85 -0.43
C VAL A 61 10.05 -1.95 0.52
N HIS A 62 8.98 -2.65 0.16
CA HIS A 62 8.54 -3.87 0.81
C HIS A 62 8.43 -4.99 -0.21
N GLY A 63 8.96 -6.15 0.11
CA GLY A 63 8.80 -7.36 -0.66
C GLY A 63 8.52 -8.55 0.24
N ASN A 64 7.62 -9.43 -0.17
CA ASN A 64 7.44 -10.71 0.49
C ASN A 64 7.21 -11.84 -0.52
N THR A 65 7.55 -13.05 -0.09
CA THR A 65 7.27 -14.27 -0.83
C THR A 65 6.98 -15.42 0.12
N ARG A 66 6.08 -16.33 -0.29
CA ARG A 66 5.86 -17.65 0.30
C ARG A 66 5.81 -18.65 -0.85
N VAL A 67 6.67 -19.65 -0.82
CA VAL A 67 6.89 -20.56 -1.96
C VAL A 67 6.50 -22.01 -1.71
N SER A 68 6.36 -22.43 -0.43
CA SER A 68 6.01 -23.81 -0.09
C SER A 68 4.53 -23.99 0.07
N LYS A 69 4.02 -25.05 -0.54
CA LYS A 69 2.66 -25.55 -0.32
C LYS A 69 2.66 -26.40 0.96
N MET A 70 2.12 -25.86 2.06
CA MET A 70 2.06 -26.53 3.36
C MET A 70 0.61 -26.99 3.61
N ASP A 71 0.47 -28.23 4.06
CA ASP A 71 -0.77 -28.86 4.50
C ASP A 71 -0.43 -29.69 5.74
N GLN A 72 -0.50 -29.06 6.92
CA GLN A 72 -0.09 -29.68 8.19
C GLN A 72 -1.18 -30.57 8.78
N ASN A 73 -2.44 -30.31 8.43
CA ASN A 73 -3.59 -31.06 8.90
C ASN A 73 -3.98 -32.23 7.97
N ASN A 74 -3.31 -32.35 6.82
CA ASN A 74 -3.53 -33.37 5.79
C ASN A 74 -4.97 -33.41 5.24
N ASP A 75 -5.59 -32.23 5.06
CA ASP A 75 -6.91 -32.13 4.45
C ASP A 75 -6.87 -31.95 2.92
N GLY A 76 -5.68 -31.88 2.35
CA GLY A 76 -5.45 -31.72 0.91
C GLY A 76 -5.46 -30.27 0.45
N PHE A 77 -5.63 -29.29 1.35
CA PHE A 77 -5.61 -27.86 1.05
C PHE A 77 -4.37 -27.17 1.62
N MET A 78 -3.93 -26.10 0.98
CA MET A 78 -2.84 -25.29 1.49
C MET A 78 -3.30 -24.50 2.72
N ASP A 79 -2.62 -24.66 3.86
CA ASP A 79 -2.87 -23.87 5.10
C ASP A 79 -2.71 -22.37 4.89
N ASN A 80 -1.77 -21.99 4.03
CA ASN A 80 -1.45 -20.62 3.71
C ASN A 80 -1.28 -20.44 2.20
N PRO A 81 -1.75 -19.32 1.62
CA PRO A 81 -1.55 -19.07 0.19
C PRO A 81 -0.07 -18.90 -0.15
N LEU A 82 0.34 -19.40 -1.31
CA LEU A 82 1.57 -18.93 -1.94
C LEU A 82 1.43 -17.43 -2.19
N ALA A 83 2.52 -16.69 -2.03
CA ALA A 83 2.50 -15.24 -2.16
C ALA A 83 3.77 -14.71 -2.82
N LYS A 84 3.61 -13.66 -3.60
CA LYS A 84 4.72 -12.85 -4.14
C LYS A 84 4.26 -11.42 -4.25
N GLN A 85 4.87 -10.53 -3.46
CA GLN A 85 4.50 -9.12 -3.45
C GLN A 85 5.74 -8.24 -3.56
N ILE A 86 5.59 -7.15 -4.28
CA ILE A 86 6.46 -5.98 -4.21
C ILE A 86 5.61 -4.73 -4.04
N ASN A 87 6.04 -3.83 -3.17
CA ASN A 87 5.42 -2.54 -2.90
C ASN A 87 6.52 -1.50 -2.77
N VAL A 88 6.51 -0.52 -3.66
CA VAL A 88 7.49 0.57 -3.69
C VAL A 88 6.74 1.88 -3.56
N MET A 89 7.17 2.73 -2.64
CA MET A 89 6.63 4.08 -2.49
C MET A 89 7.77 5.08 -2.40
N ASN A 90 7.64 6.16 -3.16
CA ASN A 90 8.50 7.33 -3.00
C ASN A 90 7.66 8.50 -2.48
N ARG A 91 8.18 9.17 -1.44
CA ARG A 91 7.57 10.33 -0.81
C ARG A 91 8.53 11.51 -0.92
N TYR A 92 8.09 12.57 -1.54
CA TYR A 92 8.77 13.86 -1.53
C TYR A 92 8.09 14.80 -0.54
N GLN A 93 8.90 15.54 0.20
CA GLN A 93 8.45 16.59 1.11
C GLN A 93 9.13 17.90 0.74
N TYR A 94 8.33 18.94 0.57
CA TYR A 94 8.78 20.33 0.57
C TYR A 94 8.39 20.97 1.89
N TYR A 95 9.34 21.69 2.51
CA TYR A 95 9.09 22.39 3.76
C TYR A 95 9.79 23.76 3.74
N ASP A 96 9.00 24.82 3.93
CA ASP A 96 9.47 26.20 4.00
C ASP A 96 8.79 26.91 5.17
N ALA A 97 9.47 26.91 6.33
CA ALA A 97 8.95 27.52 7.55
C ALA A 97 8.77 29.02 7.43
N GLU A 98 9.65 29.71 6.67
CA GLU A 98 9.57 31.18 6.47
C GLU A 98 8.33 31.58 5.69
N LYS A 99 7.91 30.72 4.76
CA LYS A 99 6.70 30.93 3.96
C LYS A 99 5.46 30.28 4.55
N GLY A 100 5.60 29.49 5.62
CA GLY A 100 4.50 28.71 6.19
C GLY A 100 3.99 27.60 5.27
N LEU A 101 4.83 27.08 4.35
CA LEU A 101 4.42 26.14 3.32
C LEU A 101 4.97 24.75 3.57
N VAL A 102 4.08 23.75 3.53
CA VAL A 102 4.42 22.33 3.55
C VAL A 102 3.72 21.60 2.42
N SER A 103 4.44 20.74 1.71
CA SER A 103 3.85 19.91 0.66
C SER A 103 4.40 18.50 0.69
N PHE A 104 3.55 17.54 0.34
CA PHE A 104 3.92 16.15 0.15
C PHE A 104 3.43 15.66 -1.22
N ILE A 105 4.28 14.89 -1.88
CA ILE A 105 3.95 14.16 -3.10
C ILE A 105 4.32 12.71 -2.84
N ASN A 106 3.35 11.80 -2.92
CA ASN A 106 3.56 10.37 -2.73
C ASN A 106 3.22 9.64 -4.02
N PHE A 107 4.12 8.81 -4.46
CA PHE A 107 3.92 7.87 -5.56
C PHE A 107 4.12 6.46 -5.02
N ARG A 108 3.16 5.56 -5.27
CA ARG A 108 3.21 4.16 -4.84
C ARG A 108 2.84 3.22 -5.96
N TYR A 109 3.61 2.16 -6.10
CA TYR A 109 3.30 1.03 -6.95
C TYR A 109 3.30 -0.25 -6.12
N MET A 110 2.29 -1.11 -6.35
CA MET A 110 2.19 -2.42 -5.74
C MET A 110 1.83 -3.47 -6.80
N ASN A 111 2.53 -4.60 -6.75
CA ASN A 111 2.14 -5.83 -7.44
C ASN A 111 2.07 -6.94 -6.40
N ASP A 112 0.92 -7.63 -6.32
CA ASP A 112 0.64 -8.70 -5.35
C ASP A 112 0.03 -9.89 -6.08
N LYS A 113 0.64 -11.07 -5.94
CA LYS A 113 0.15 -12.33 -6.50
C LYS A 113 -0.04 -13.31 -5.36
N LYS A 114 -1.21 -13.95 -5.33
CA LYS A 114 -1.56 -14.98 -4.37
C LYS A 114 -2.16 -16.17 -5.08
N GLN A 115 -1.84 -17.38 -4.61
CA GLN A 115 -2.43 -18.63 -5.05
C GLN A 115 -2.81 -19.45 -3.84
N SER A 116 -4.03 -20.00 -3.81
CA SER A 116 -4.50 -20.91 -2.77
C SER A 116 -5.38 -22.01 -3.35
N GLY A 117 -5.71 -23.00 -2.53
CA GLY A 117 -6.54 -24.15 -2.93
C GLY A 117 -5.93 -25.47 -2.57
N GLU A 118 -6.28 -26.51 -3.32
CA GLU A 118 -5.72 -27.85 -3.14
C GLU A 118 -4.19 -27.84 -3.36
N VAL A 119 -3.46 -28.65 -2.59
CA VAL A 119 -2.00 -28.75 -2.66
C VAL A 119 -1.52 -29.11 -4.08
N ASP A 120 -2.24 -30.00 -4.76
CA ASP A 120 -1.89 -30.45 -6.11
C ASP A 120 -2.43 -29.54 -7.23
N PHE A 121 -3.12 -28.44 -6.88
CA PHE A 121 -3.62 -27.48 -7.86
C PHE A 121 -2.46 -26.81 -8.60
N ASP A 122 -2.54 -26.84 -9.93
CA ASP A 122 -1.62 -26.16 -10.84
C ASP A 122 -2.41 -25.20 -11.74
N PRO A 123 -2.19 -23.88 -11.65
CA PRO A 123 -2.92 -22.89 -12.44
C PRO A 123 -2.85 -23.10 -13.94
N ASP A 124 -1.72 -23.60 -14.47
CA ASP A 124 -1.52 -23.79 -15.90
C ASP A 124 -2.31 -25.00 -16.44
N ARG A 125 -2.61 -25.98 -15.58
CA ARG A 125 -3.34 -27.21 -15.94
C ARG A 125 -4.80 -27.15 -15.52
N ASP A 126 -5.10 -26.67 -14.32
CA ASP A 126 -6.36 -26.90 -13.63
C ASP A 126 -7.29 -25.68 -13.61
N ARG A 127 -6.81 -24.51 -14.06
CA ARG A 127 -7.65 -23.30 -14.15
C ARG A 127 -8.84 -23.53 -15.08
N GLY A 128 -10.05 -23.31 -14.54
CA GLY A 128 -11.30 -23.51 -15.28
C GLY A 128 -11.71 -24.96 -15.45
N ALA A 129 -11.00 -25.92 -14.83
CA ALA A 129 -11.37 -27.32 -14.78
C ALA A 129 -12.06 -27.65 -13.45
N THR A 130 -12.68 -28.84 -13.37
CA THR A 130 -13.44 -29.29 -12.19
C THR A 130 -12.72 -30.38 -11.36
N ASN A 131 -11.52 -30.77 -11.79
CA ASN A 131 -10.73 -31.84 -11.17
C ASN A 131 -9.99 -31.40 -9.91
N ARG A 132 -9.66 -30.09 -9.81
CA ARG A 132 -8.97 -29.48 -8.67
C ARG A 132 -9.53 -28.10 -8.40
N TRP A 133 -9.71 -27.77 -7.14
CA TRP A 133 -10.11 -26.43 -6.74
C TRP A 133 -8.90 -25.56 -6.42
N GLY A 134 -8.84 -24.36 -6.96
CA GLY A 134 -7.83 -23.38 -6.63
C GLY A 134 -8.29 -21.96 -6.95
N SER A 135 -7.52 -21.00 -6.46
CA SER A 135 -7.74 -19.59 -6.71
C SER A 135 -6.42 -18.87 -6.94
N GLU A 136 -6.47 -17.87 -7.79
CA GLU A 136 -5.39 -16.89 -7.92
C GLU A 136 -5.94 -15.47 -7.83
N ILE A 137 -5.16 -14.60 -7.23
CA ILE A 137 -5.43 -13.17 -7.15
C ILE A 137 -4.17 -12.45 -7.60
N ASN A 138 -4.27 -11.72 -8.71
CA ASN A 138 -3.21 -10.87 -9.24
C ASN A 138 -3.65 -9.43 -9.16
N THR A 139 -3.03 -8.64 -8.29
CA THR A 139 -3.37 -7.23 -8.06
C THR A 139 -2.23 -6.34 -8.49
N GLN A 140 -2.54 -5.33 -9.27
CA GLN A 140 -1.66 -4.21 -9.58
C GLN A 140 -2.33 -2.91 -9.14
N ARG A 141 -1.58 -2.09 -8.41
CA ARG A 141 -2.09 -0.82 -7.92
C ARG A 141 -1.04 0.28 -8.07
N LEU A 142 -1.50 1.42 -8.54
CA LEU A 142 -0.72 2.65 -8.61
C LEU A 142 -1.49 3.75 -7.89
N ASP A 143 -0.83 4.42 -6.96
CA ASP A 143 -1.37 5.55 -6.21
C ASP A 143 -0.49 6.78 -6.43
N LEU A 144 -1.11 7.92 -6.65
CA LEU A 144 -0.50 9.25 -6.61
C LEU A 144 -1.28 10.10 -5.62
N ALA A 145 -0.62 10.64 -4.61
CA ALA A 145 -1.25 11.51 -3.64
C ALA A 145 -0.43 12.79 -3.44
N THR A 146 -1.11 13.92 -3.36
CA THR A 146 -0.50 15.21 -3.07
C THR A 146 -1.20 15.87 -1.89
N LYS A 147 -0.43 16.59 -1.09
CA LYS A 147 -0.94 17.45 -0.02
C LYS A 147 -0.14 18.74 -0.01
N VAL A 148 -0.83 19.86 -0.02
CA VAL A 148 -0.24 21.18 0.17
C VAL A 148 -0.93 21.82 1.38
N GLY A 149 -0.13 22.30 2.33
CA GLY A 149 -0.61 23.04 3.50
C GLY A 149 0.08 24.40 3.58
N TYR A 150 -0.68 25.41 3.87
CA TYR A 150 -0.21 26.75 4.09
C TYR A 150 -0.72 27.29 5.42
N VAL A 151 0.18 27.79 6.26
CA VAL A 151 -0.12 28.46 7.53
C VAL A 151 0.05 29.96 7.33
N PHE A 152 -0.98 30.73 7.68
CA PHE A 152 -0.96 32.18 7.53
C PHE A 152 0.03 32.80 8.52
N LYS A 153 0.98 33.62 8.03
CA LYS A 153 2.07 34.20 8.85
C LYS A 153 1.58 35.04 10.02
N ASP A 154 0.56 35.85 9.75
CA ASP A 154 0.03 36.81 10.74
C ASP A 154 -1.10 36.18 11.60
N MET A 155 -1.52 34.96 11.25
CA MET A 155 -2.60 34.22 11.92
C MET A 155 -2.20 32.74 12.06
N PRO A 156 -1.25 32.40 12.95
CA PRO A 156 -0.68 31.03 13.02
C PRO A 156 -1.69 29.95 13.44
N PHE A 157 -2.89 30.34 13.90
CA PHE A 157 -3.99 29.42 14.20
C PHE A 157 -4.85 29.10 12.99
N GLN A 158 -4.63 29.76 11.86
CA GLN A 158 -5.34 29.53 10.62
C GLN A 158 -4.43 28.91 9.58
N SER A 159 -4.95 27.91 8.92
CA SER A 159 -4.25 27.20 7.85
C SER A 159 -5.22 26.76 6.79
N ILE A 160 -4.73 26.60 5.57
CA ILE A 160 -5.46 25.99 4.47
C ILE A 160 -4.69 24.77 4.00
N GLY A 161 -5.40 23.69 3.78
CA GLY A 161 -4.85 22.43 3.30
C GLY A 161 -5.61 21.93 2.09
N PHE A 162 -4.88 21.54 1.06
CA PHE A 162 -5.43 20.93 -0.14
C PHE A 162 -4.81 19.56 -0.36
N GLN A 163 -5.63 18.53 -0.46
CA GLN A 163 -5.17 17.15 -0.67
C GLN A 163 -5.90 16.53 -1.86
N ASN A 164 -5.13 15.78 -2.64
CA ASN A 164 -5.66 14.97 -3.73
C ASN A 164 -5.07 13.58 -3.65
N ALA A 165 -5.86 12.59 -4.04
CA ALA A 165 -5.38 11.21 -4.23
C ALA A 165 -6.02 10.63 -5.49
N PHE A 166 -5.20 9.97 -6.29
CA PHE A 166 -5.59 9.24 -7.48
C PHE A 166 -5.10 7.81 -7.38
N THR A 167 -5.98 6.86 -7.62
CA THR A 167 -5.68 5.42 -7.55
C THR A 167 -6.13 4.73 -8.84
N LEU A 168 -5.23 3.93 -9.41
CA LEU A 168 -5.53 2.91 -10.40
C LEU A 168 -5.38 1.55 -9.75
N HIS A 169 -6.44 0.75 -9.77
CA HIS A 169 -6.46 -0.60 -9.22
C HIS A 169 -6.99 -1.58 -10.24
N ASN A 170 -6.16 -2.57 -10.58
CA ASN A 170 -6.52 -3.69 -11.44
C ASN A 170 -6.30 -4.98 -10.68
N GLN A 171 -7.32 -5.83 -10.63
CA GLN A 171 -7.24 -7.17 -10.06
C GLN A 171 -7.82 -8.16 -11.04
N ASN A 172 -7.05 -9.18 -11.40
CA ASN A 172 -7.53 -10.35 -12.08
C ASN A 172 -7.55 -11.49 -11.08
N SER A 173 -8.70 -12.08 -10.85
CA SER A 173 -8.84 -13.15 -9.87
C SER A 173 -9.87 -14.17 -10.27
N TYR A 174 -9.69 -15.40 -9.79
CA TYR A 174 -10.68 -16.46 -9.89
C TYR A 174 -10.66 -17.33 -8.63
N TYR A 175 -11.80 -17.98 -8.38
CA TYR A 175 -12.01 -18.90 -7.29
C TYR A 175 -12.75 -20.14 -7.84
N GLY A 176 -12.00 -21.22 -8.08
CA GLY A 176 -12.50 -22.35 -8.84
C GLY A 176 -12.92 -21.93 -10.25
N LEU A 177 -14.20 -22.05 -10.57
CA LEU A 177 -14.76 -21.66 -11.87
C LEU A 177 -15.23 -20.19 -11.95
N ASN A 178 -15.29 -19.48 -10.81
CA ASN A 178 -15.82 -18.12 -10.76
C ASN A 178 -14.72 -17.10 -10.96
N VAL A 179 -14.89 -16.22 -11.92
CA VAL A 179 -13.94 -15.12 -12.24
C VAL A 179 -14.44 -13.83 -11.61
N TYR A 180 -13.51 -13.09 -10.96
CA TYR A 180 -13.75 -11.80 -10.33
C TYR A 180 -12.65 -10.82 -10.74
N ASP A 181 -12.83 -10.19 -11.89
CA ASP A 181 -11.93 -9.15 -12.35
C ASP A 181 -12.45 -7.77 -11.91
N ILE A 182 -11.56 -6.97 -11.34
CA ILE A 182 -11.87 -5.64 -10.84
C ILE A 182 -10.96 -4.62 -11.53
N LYS A 183 -11.57 -3.59 -12.09
CA LYS A 183 -10.85 -2.41 -12.56
C LYS A 183 -11.50 -1.18 -11.93
N GLN A 184 -10.76 -0.49 -11.08
CA GLN A 184 -11.24 0.68 -10.37
C GLN A 184 -10.27 1.85 -10.54
N ASN A 185 -10.81 2.98 -10.93
CA ASN A 185 -10.12 4.26 -10.92
C ASN A 185 -10.83 5.17 -9.92
N SER A 186 -10.10 5.77 -9.01
CA SER A 186 -10.66 6.68 -8.03
C SER A 186 -9.86 7.98 -7.95
N PHE A 187 -10.59 9.06 -7.75
CA PHE A 187 -10.03 10.37 -7.50
C PHE A 187 -10.70 10.96 -6.26
N TYR A 188 -9.88 11.42 -5.34
CA TYR A 188 -10.31 12.10 -4.12
C TYR A 188 -9.67 13.49 -4.08
N SER A 189 -10.45 14.48 -3.73
CA SER A 189 -9.99 15.86 -3.54
C SER A 189 -10.65 16.45 -2.29
N ASN A 190 -9.87 17.11 -1.45
CA ASN A 190 -10.36 17.73 -0.22
C ASN A 190 -9.65 19.04 0.05
N LEU A 191 -10.42 20.08 0.34
CA LEU A 191 -9.95 21.40 0.78
C LEU A 191 -10.37 21.58 2.24
N ILE A 192 -9.42 21.90 3.09
CA ILE A 192 -9.57 22.06 4.54
C ILE A 192 -9.14 23.48 4.90
N PHE A 193 -10.01 24.18 5.61
CA PHE A 193 -9.76 25.51 6.14
C PHE A 193 -10.08 25.54 7.64
#